data_ec1fa1c9220090ae8588c588e98b2ad2
#
_entry.id   ec1fa1c9220090ae8588c588e98b2ad2
#
_cell.length_a   1.000
_cell.length_b   1.000
_cell.length_c   1.000
_cell.angle_alpha   90.00
_cell.angle_beta   90.00
_cell.angle_gamma   90.00
#
_symmetry.space_group_name_H-M   'P 1'
#
loop_
_entity.id
_entity.type
_entity.pdbx_description
1 polymer ?
#
loop_
_entity_poly.entity_id
_entity_poly.type
_entity_poly.pdbx_seq_one_letter_code
_entity_poly.pdbx_strand_id
1 'polypeptide(L)'
;MKLTVIIPCFNEVSTIQQVVDAVRQSPVKNCEIIIVDDGSTDGTREILKQDIASQVDQIIYHAKNQGKGSALRSGFAAATGDIVIVQDADLEYDPQEFPRMIDPIISGKADVVFGSRFQGGAPHRVVYYWHMVGNTFLTTLSNMLTNINLTDMETCYKAFRREIIQSIRICENRFGFEPEITAKVAKLNCRIYEVGILTA
;
A
#
# COMPACT_ATOMS: atom_id res chain seq x y z
N MET A 1 7.59 -6.00 16.90
CA MET A 1 7.26 -6.35 15.51
C MET A 1 7.95 -5.36 14.61
N LYS A 2 8.42 -5.78 13.43
CA LYS A 2 9.06 -4.96 12.39
C LYS A 2 8.02 -4.70 11.29
N LEU A 3 7.91 -3.45 10.86
CA LEU A 3 7.06 -3.06 9.72
C LEU A 3 7.92 -2.99 8.46
N THR A 4 7.50 -3.63 7.37
CA THR A 4 8.04 -3.36 6.03
C THR A 4 7.11 -2.42 5.29
N VAL A 5 7.65 -1.28 4.84
CA VAL A 5 6.96 -0.31 4.00
C VAL A 5 7.42 -0.52 2.56
N ILE A 6 6.48 -0.87 1.67
CA ILE A 6 6.76 -1.06 0.25
C ILE A 6 6.27 0.15 -0.52
N ILE A 7 7.19 0.78 -1.26
CA ILE A 7 6.93 1.97 -2.05
C ILE A 7 7.11 1.61 -3.54
N PRO A 8 6.01 1.27 -4.25
CA PRO A 8 6.06 1.16 -5.71
C PRO A 8 6.26 2.56 -6.31
N CYS A 9 7.22 2.69 -7.22
CA CYS A 9 7.63 3.97 -7.77
C CYS A 9 7.75 3.91 -9.29
N PHE A 10 7.14 4.86 -9.99
CA PHE A 10 7.30 5.03 -11.44
C PHE A 10 7.11 6.48 -11.84
N ASN A 11 8.21 7.15 -12.24
CA ASN A 11 8.22 8.56 -12.63
C ASN A 11 7.72 9.50 -11.52
N GLU A 12 8.37 9.42 -10.37
CA GLU A 12 8.02 10.16 -9.14
C GLU A 12 9.17 11.07 -8.67
N VAL A 13 9.89 11.67 -9.62
CA VAL A 13 11.07 12.52 -9.34
C VAL A 13 10.76 13.66 -8.38
N SER A 14 9.54 14.19 -8.37
CA SER A 14 9.12 15.33 -7.54
C SER A 14 8.67 14.95 -6.13
N THR A 15 8.29 13.71 -5.88
CA THR A 15 7.60 13.27 -4.66
C THR A 15 8.38 12.25 -3.85
N ILE A 16 9.17 11.40 -4.49
CA ILE A 16 9.80 10.23 -3.86
C ILE A 16 10.66 10.58 -2.64
N GLN A 17 11.43 11.68 -2.66
CA GLN A 17 12.22 12.10 -1.51
C GLN A 17 11.31 12.47 -0.33
N GLN A 18 10.23 13.21 -0.59
CA GLN A 18 9.30 13.65 0.44
C GLN A 18 8.57 12.46 1.08
N VAL A 19 8.21 11.44 0.27
CA VAL A 19 7.58 10.20 0.76
C VAL A 19 8.55 9.45 1.68
N VAL A 20 9.82 9.28 1.28
CA VAL A 20 10.83 8.62 2.13
C VAL A 20 11.02 9.36 3.44
N ASP A 21 11.13 10.70 3.39
CA ASP A 21 11.26 11.52 4.59
C ASP A 21 10.04 11.37 5.51
N ALA A 22 8.83 11.38 4.97
CA ALA A 22 7.59 11.18 5.72
C ALA A 22 7.53 9.79 6.38
N VAL A 23 7.90 8.73 5.65
CA VAL A 23 7.96 7.36 6.21
C VAL A 23 8.97 7.27 7.35
N ARG A 24 10.15 7.86 7.21
CA ARG A 24 11.18 7.90 8.27
C ARG A 24 10.76 8.69 9.50
N GLN A 25 9.94 9.72 9.32
CA GLN A 25 9.35 10.53 10.38
C GLN A 25 8.11 9.90 11.00
N SER A 26 7.60 8.80 10.47
CA SER A 26 6.44 8.11 11.01
C SER A 26 6.62 7.71 12.47
N PRO A 27 5.54 7.57 13.26
CA PRO A 27 5.60 7.14 14.65
C PRO A 27 6.17 5.72 14.82
N VAL A 28 6.11 4.87 13.79
CA VAL A 28 6.62 3.50 13.82
C VAL A 28 8.11 3.48 13.53
N LYS A 29 8.94 3.25 14.56
CA LYS A 29 10.41 3.39 14.46
C LYS A 29 11.12 2.15 13.91
N ASN A 30 10.56 0.96 14.08
CA ASN A 30 11.17 -0.29 13.58
C ASN A 30 10.61 -0.59 12.18
N CYS A 31 11.03 0.22 11.20
CA CYS A 31 10.60 0.11 9.80
C CYS A 31 11.74 -0.39 8.91
N GLU A 32 11.39 -1.25 7.97
CA GLU A 32 12.15 -1.57 6.77
C GLU A 32 11.50 -0.87 5.59
N ILE A 33 12.27 -0.13 4.83
CA ILE A 33 11.78 0.60 3.66
C ILE A 33 12.31 -0.06 2.39
N ILE A 34 11.40 -0.54 1.55
CA ILE A 34 11.73 -1.15 0.26
C ILE A 34 11.07 -0.33 -0.84
N ILE A 35 11.89 0.26 -1.71
CA ILE A 35 11.41 0.95 -2.92
C ILE A 35 11.52 0.01 -4.11
N VAL A 36 10.48 -0.03 -4.94
CA VAL A 36 10.54 -0.77 -6.21
C VAL A 36 10.33 0.21 -7.35
N ASP A 37 11.43 0.57 -8.01
CA ASP A 37 11.40 1.41 -9.22
C ASP A 37 10.98 0.58 -10.42
N ASP A 38 9.81 0.85 -10.95
CA ASP A 38 9.21 0.12 -12.06
C ASP A 38 9.62 0.69 -13.44
N GLY A 39 10.91 0.95 -13.61
CA GLY A 39 11.45 1.38 -14.90
C GLY A 39 11.27 2.88 -15.16
N SER A 40 11.45 3.73 -14.17
CA SER A 40 11.38 5.20 -14.30
C SER A 40 12.34 5.77 -15.33
N THR A 41 11.93 6.87 -15.99
CA THR A 41 12.66 7.52 -17.08
C THR A 41 12.74 9.05 -16.95
N ASP A 42 12.22 9.60 -15.85
CA ASP A 42 12.08 11.05 -15.60
C ASP A 42 13.17 11.66 -14.71
N GLY A 43 14.17 10.87 -14.30
CA GLY A 43 15.20 11.27 -13.32
C GLY A 43 15.00 10.66 -11.93
N THR A 44 13.91 9.95 -11.68
CA THR A 44 13.64 9.25 -10.41
C THR A 44 14.79 8.31 -10.04
N ARG A 45 15.31 7.53 -11.00
CA ARG A 45 16.41 6.57 -10.75
C ARG A 45 17.70 7.22 -10.27
N GLU A 46 17.98 8.38 -10.76
CA GLU A 46 19.17 9.16 -10.38
C GLU A 46 19.06 9.60 -8.91
N ILE A 47 17.91 10.14 -8.51
CA ILE A 47 17.62 10.52 -7.12
C ILE A 47 17.66 9.28 -6.21
N LEU A 48 17.05 8.18 -6.61
CA LEU A 48 17.07 6.93 -5.83
C LEU A 48 18.50 6.45 -5.56
N LYS A 49 19.41 6.54 -6.56
CA LYS A 49 20.81 6.10 -6.41
C LYS A 49 21.68 7.06 -5.63
N GLN A 50 21.50 8.37 -5.82
CA GLN A 50 22.40 9.39 -5.29
C GLN A 50 22.00 9.84 -3.89
N ASP A 51 20.70 10.05 -3.67
CA ASP A 51 20.20 10.73 -2.48
C ASP A 51 19.47 9.78 -1.52
N ILE A 52 18.73 8.78 -2.05
CA ILE A 52 17.83 7.94 -1.27
C ILE A 52 18.46 6.60 -0.85
N ALA A 53 19.41 6.06 -1.62
CA ALA A 53 19.95 4.72 -1.37
C ALA A 53 20.51 4.51 0.05
N SER A 54 21.06 5.55 0.68
CA SER A 54 21.57 5.49 2.05
C SER A 54 20.47 5.65 3.12
N GLN A 55 19.25 5.95 2.71
CA GLN A 55 18.12 6.28 3.59
C GLN A 55 17.12 5.14 3.74
N VAL A 56 17.21 4.11 2.89
CA VAL A 56 16.28 2.98 2.80
C VAL A 56 17.03 1.65 2.87
N ASP A 57 16.32 0.57 3.19
CA ASP A 57 16.96 -0.74 3.37
C ASP A 57 17.22 -1.43 2.03
N GLN A 58 16.33 -1.23 1.05
CA GLN A 58 16.49 -1.86 -0.26
C GLN A 58 15.82 -1.05 -1.37
N ILE A 59 16.47 -1.01 -2.55
CA ILE A 59 15.86 -0.53 -3.79
C ILE A 59 15.95 -1.63 -4.85
N ILE A 60 14.79 -1.98 -5.41
CA ILE A 60 14.68 -2.95 -6.51
C ILE A 60 14.41 -2.18 -7.79
N TYR A 61 15.21 -2.43 -8.84
CA TYR A 61 15.07 -1.76 -10.13
C TYR A 61 14.54 -2.73 -11.18
N HIS A 62 13.36 -2.48 -11.71
CA HIS A 62 12.89 -3.18 -12.91
C HIS A 62 13.56 -2.63 -14.16
N ALA A 63 13.85 -3.50 -15.13
CA ALA A 63 14.48 -3.09 -16.40
C ALA A 63 13.55 -2.21 -17.26
N LYS A 64 12.24 -2.39 -17.12
CA LYS A 64 11.19 -1.64 -17.83
C LYS A 64 9.92 -1.60 -16.98
N ASN A 65 9.03 -0.66 -17.28
CA ASN A 65 7.71 -0.60 -16.64
C ASN A 65 6.91 -1.90 -16.89
N GLN A 66 6.48 -2.51 -15.81
CA GLN A 66 5.65 -3.72 -15.78
C GLN A 66 4.31 -3.48 -15.08
N GLY A 67 4.16 -2.36 -14.41
CA GLY A 67 2.97 -1.91 -13.70
C GLY A 67 3.02 -2.13 -12.19
N LYS A 68 2.15 -1.42 -11.48
CA LYS A 68 2.08 -1.35 -10.01
C LYS A 68 2.02 -2.74 -9.34
N GLY A 69 1.16 -3.63 -9.85
CA GLY A 69 1.05 -4.99 -9.30
C GLY A 69 2.34 -5.80 -9.40
N SER A 70 3.12 -5.60 -10.48
CA SER A 70 4.44 -6.22 -10.63
C SER A 70 5.45 -5.65 -9.64
N ALA A 71 5.45 -4.33 -9.43
CA ALA A 71 6.31 -3.68 -8.45
C ALA A 71 5.99 -4.16 -7.03
N LEU A 72 4.71 -4.19 -6.67
CA LEU A 72 4.26 -4.70 -5.37
C LEU A 72 4.64 -6.17 -5.16
N ARG A 73 4.48 -7.02 -6.17
CA ARG A 73 4.91 -8.43 -6.09
C ARG A 73 6.39 -8.56 -5.77
N SER A 74 7.24 -7.74 -6.41
CA SER A 74 8.69 -7.73 -6.14
C SER A 74 8.99 -7.26 -4.72
N GLY A 75 8.31 -6.20 -4.25
CA GLY A 75 8.44 -5.68 -2.89
C GLY A 75 7.97 -6.68 -1.83
N PHE A 76 6.82 -7.31 -2.02
CA PHE A 76 6.30 -8.33 -1.08
C PHE A 76 7.23 -9.53 -0.95
N ALA A 77 7.84 -9.96 -2.06
CA ALA A 77 8.79 -11.08 -2.03
C ALA A 77 10.07 -10.74 -1.23
N ALA A 78 10.48 -9.46 -1.24
CA ALA A 78 11.69 -8.98 -0.53
C ALA A 78 11.43 -8.63 0.94
N ALA A 79 10.17 -8.44 1.36
CA ALA A 79 9.79 -8.00 2.69
C ALA A 79 10.25 -9.00 3.78
N THR A 80 10.88 -8.47 4.85
CA THR A 80 11.35 -9.28 5.99
C THR A 80 10.65 -8.96 7.32
N GLY A 81 9.91 -7.85 7.40
CA GLY A 81 9.16 -7.45 8.59
C GLY A 81 7.98 -8.38 8.90
N ASP A 82 7.45 -8.31 10.10
CA ASP A 82 6.29 -9.10 10.53
C ASP A 82 4.99 -8.64 9.87
N ILE A 83 4.91 -7.33 9.60
CA ILE A 83 3.78 -6.66 8.94
C ILE A 83 4.33 -5.97 7.69
N VAL A 84 3.54 -5.98 6.62
CA VAL A 84 3.85 -5.31 5.36
C VAL A 84 2.76 -4.31 5.05
N ILE A 85 3.13 -3.06 4.76
CA ILE A 85 2.20 -2.01 4.34
C ILE A 85 2.63 -1.45 2.98
N VAL A 86 1.65 -1.10 2.15
CA VAL A 86 1.88 -0.41 0.88
C VAL A 86 1.78 1.10 1.12
N GLN A 87 2.76 1.85 0.62
CA GLN A 87 2.79 3.31 0.62
C GLN A 87 3.00 3.80 -0.82
N ASP A 88 2.05 4.49 -1.39
CA ASP A 88 2.22 5.10 -2.70
C ASP A 88 3.23 6.26 -2.67
N ALA A 89 3.86 6.51 -3.81
CA ALA A 89 4.91 7.52 -3.94
C ALA A 89 4.38 8.93 -4.26
N ASP A 90 3.07 9.15 -4.29
CA ASP A 90 2.38 10.37 -4.73
C ASP A 90 1.91 11.31 -3.60
N LEU A 91 2.26 11.05 -2.35
CA LEU A 91 1.85 11.79 -1.15
C LEU A 91 0.35 11.77 -0.84
N GLU A 92 -0.43 10.91 -1.47
CA GLU A 92 -1.87 10.82 -1.15
C GLU A 92 -2.12 10.33 0.27
N TYR A 93 -1.25 9.44 0.78
CA TYR A 93 -1.41 8.81 2.10
C TYR A 93 -0.33 9.27 3.09
N ASP A 94 -0.75 9.60 4.32
CA ASP A 94 0.16 10.08 5.36
C ASP A 94 0.72 8.91 6.20
N PRO A 95 2.06 8.70 6.25
CA PRO A 95 2.69 7.71 7.12
C PRO A 95 2.45 7.91 8.63
N GLN A 96 1.92 9.05 9.07
CA GLN A 96 1.45 9.24 10.45
C GLN A 96 0.29 8.30 10.81
N GLU A 97 -0.44 7.80 9.81
CA GLU A 97 -1.54 6.85 9.97
C GLU A 97 -1.06 5.38 10.13
N PHE A 98 0.23 5.08 9.97
CA PHE A 98 0.75 3.71 10.14
C PHE A 98 0.34 3.03 11.44
N PRO A 99 0.42 3.69 12.62
CA PRO A 99 -0.03 3.05 13.86
C PRO A 99 -1.47 2.56 13.79
N ARG A 100 -2.36 3.37 13.22
CA ARG A 100 -3.77 3.06 13.07
C ARG A 100 -4.01 1.87 12.13
N MET A 101 -3.22 1.79 11.05
CA MET A 101 -3.28 0.69 10.08
C MET A 101 -2.77 -0.63 10.66
N ILE A 102 -1.74 -0.60 11.50
CA ILE A 102 -1.11 -1.84 12.00
C ILE A 102 -1.63 -2.30 13.36
N ASP A 103 -2.27 -1.44 14.16
CA ASP A 103 -2.77 -1.77 15.50
C ASP A 103 -3.70 -3.00 15.52
N PRO A 104 -4.68 -3.16 14.60
CA PRO A 104 -5.51 -4.36 14.57
C PRO A 104 -4.71 -5.65 14.34
N ILE A 105 -3.60 -5.58 13.60
CA ILE A 105 -2.70 -6.72 13.37
C ILE A 105 -1.86 -6.98 14.61
N ILE A 106 -1.27 -5.95 15.22
CA ILE A 106 -0.43 -6.05 16.43
C ILE A 106 -1.24 -6.62 17.58
N SER A 107 -2.48 -6.15 17.77
CA SER A 107 -3.39 -6.63 18.81
C SER A 107 -3.99 -8.02 18.53
N GLY A 108 -3.61 -8.66 17.41
CA GLY A 108 -4.07 -9.99 17.05
C GLY A 108 -5.53 -10.07 16.59
N LYS A 109 -6.19 -8.95 16.33
CA LYS A 109 -7.59 -8.89 15.89
C LYS A 109 -7.72 -9.13 14.38
N ALA A 110 -6.76 -8.62 13.60
CA ALA A 110 -6.76 -8.71 12.14
C ALA A 110 -5.54 -9.46 11.60
N ASP A 111 -5.69 -9.98 10.41
CA ASP A 111 -4.62 -10.53 9.58
C ASP A 111 -4.31 -9.58 8.42
N VAL A 112 -5.34 -8.84 7.98
CA VAL A 112 -5.27 -7.83 6.92
C VAL A 112 -6.09 -6.60 7.33
N VAL A 113 -5.57 -5.41 7.04
CA VAL A 113 -6.25 -4.13 7.29
C VAL A 113 -6.30 -3.33 6.00
N PHE A 114 -7.49 -2.87 5.64
CA PHE A 114 -7.73 -1.92 4.56
C PHE A 114 -7.94 -0.53 5.15
N GLY A 115 -7.29 0.47 4.57
CA GLY A 115 -7.66 1.86 4.81
C GLY A 115 -8.94 2.22 4.06
N SER A 116 -9.73 3.14 4.56
CA SER A 116 -10.88 3.67 3.85
C SER A 116 -10.93 5.18 3.94
N ARG A 117 -11.09 5.82 2.79
CA ARG A 117 -11.32 7.27 2.68
C ARG A 117 -12.74 7.66 3.05
N PHE A 118 -13.63 6.67 3.18
CA PHE A 118 -15.07 6.86 3.41
C PHE A 118 -15.52 6.44 4.82
N GLN A 119 -14.63 5.84 5.61
CA GLN A 119 -14.89 5.49 7.00
C GLN A 119 -14.26 6.52 7.96
N GLY A 120 -15.01 6.87 9.01
CA GLY A 120 -14.54 7.66 10.14
C GLY A 120 -15.19 9.02 10.25
N GLY A 121 -15.11 9.60 11.47
CA GLY A 121 -15.65 10.92 11.82
C GLY A 121 -14.60 12.04 11.84
N ALA A 122 -13.35 11.76 11.41
CA ALA A 122 -12.30 12.77 11.33
C ALA A 122 -12.45 13.63 10.06
N PRO A 123 -11.98 14.90 10.07
CA PRO A 123 -11.94 15.70 8.86
C PRO A 123 -11.16 14.95 7.76
N HIS A 124 -11.68 14.93 6.56
CA HIS A 124 -11.05 14.29 5.41
C HIS A 124 -11.23 15.12 4.16
N ARG A 125 -10.36 14.94 3.18
CA ARG A 125 -10.46 15.60 1.89
C ARG A 125 -11.70 15.09 1.15
N VAL A 126 -12.51 16.01 0.62
CA VAL A 126 -13.68 15.67 -0.18
C VAL A 126 -13.25 15.18 -1.54
N VAL A 127 -13.59 13.94 -1.87
CA VAL A 127 -13.34 13.36 -3.20
C VAL A 127 -14.35 13.84 -4.22
N TYR A 128 -13.98 13.87 -5.49
CA TYR A 128 -14.91 14.22 -6.57
C TYR A 128 -16.07 13.24 -6.66
N TYR A 129 -17.26 13.75 -6.90
CA TYR A 129 -18.51 12.97 -6.95
C TYR A 129 -18.42 11.74 -7.86
N TRP A 130 -17.94 11.90 -9.08
CA TRP A 130 -17.85 10.78 -10.02
C TRP A 130 -16.78 9.75 -9.64
N HIS A 131 -15.71 10.18 -8.99
CA HIS A 131 -14.72 9.25 -8.41
C HIS A 131 -15.34 8.42 -7.29
N MET A 132 -16.11 9.05 -6.42
CA MET A 132 -16.85 8.35 -5.36
C MET A 132 -17.84 7.35 -5.97
N VAL A 133 -18.61 7.74 -6.98
CA VAL A 133 -19.60 6.86 -7.65
C VAL A 133 -18.88 5.65 -8.28
N GLY A 134 -17.80 5.88 -9.01
CA GLY A 134 -17.00 4.81 -9.62
C GLY A 134 -16.43 3.85 -8.59
N ASN A 135 -15.81 4.37 -7.52
CA ASN A 135 -15.28 3.56 -6.43
C ASN A 135 -16.37 2.76 -5.72
N THR A 136 -17.51 3.40 -5.41
CA THR A 136 -18.65 2.72 -4.77
C THR A 136 -19.19 1.58 -5.63
N PHE A 137 -19.28 1.79 -6.95
CA PHE A 137 -19.70 0.75 -7.88
C PHE A 137 -18.74 -0.45 -7.89
N LEU A 138 -17.43 -0.19 -8.04
CA LEU A 138 -16.41 -1.24 -8.04
C LEU A 138 -16.34 -1.97 -6.68
N THR A 139 -16.39 -1.23 -5.58
CA THR A 139 -16.42 -1.80 -4.23
C THR A 139 -17.65 -2.65 -4.00
N THR A 140 -18.83 -2.19 -4.42
CA THR A 140 -20.08 -2.97 -4.31
C THR A 140 -19.99 -4.27 -5.11
N LEU A 141 -19.51 -4.22 -6.34
CA LEU A 141 -19.32 -5.40 -7.17
C LEU A 141 -18.34 -6.39 -6.54
N SER A 142 -17.21 -5.89 -6.03
CA SER A 142 -16.22 -6.69 -5.31
C SER A 142 -16.84 -7.36 -4.08
N ASN A 143 -17.57 -6.61 -3.26
CA ASN A 143 -18.25 -7.12 -2.06
C ASN A 143 -19.24 -8.23 -2.38
N MET A 144 -20.03 -8.07 -3.46
CA MET A 144 -20.97 -9.12 -3.91
C MET A 144 -20.26 -10.41 -4.32
N LEU A 145 -19.12 -10.29 -5.01
CA LEU A 145 -18.38 -11.46 -5.50
C LEU A 145 -17.53 -12.13 -4.43
N THR A 146 -17.09 -11.40 -3.42
CA THR A 146 -16.18 -11.88 -2.36
C THR A 146 -16.89 -12.17 -1.04
N ASN A 147 -18.16 -11.76 -0.91
CA ASN A 147 -18.96 -11.85 0.33
C ASN A 147 -18.29 -11.16 1.54
N ILE A 148 -17.64 -10.02 1.30
CA ILE A 148 -17.12 -9.12 2.35
C ILE A 148 -17.80 -7.76 2.24
N ASN A 149 -17.64 -6.90 3.25
CA ASN A 149 -18.31 -5.60 3.30
C ASN A 149 -17.27 -4.47 3.51
N LEU A 150 -16.51 -4.16 2.47
CA LEU A 150 -15.61 -3.01 2.46
C LEU A 150 -16.36 -1.75 2.02
N THR A 151 -15.88 -0.59 2.44
CA THR A 151 -16.35 0.71 1.99
C THR A 151 -15.44 1.33 0.90
N ASP A 152 -14.15 0.90 0.85
CA ASP A 152 -13.15 1.41 -0.09
C ASP A 152 -12.19 0.29 -0.55
N MET A 153 -12.60 -0.50 -1.55
CA MET A 153 -11.76 -1.58 -2.09
C MET A 153 -10.55 -1.03 -2.86
N GLU A 154 -10.70 0.10 -3.53
CA GLU A 154 -9.68 0.70 -4.39
C GLU A 154 -8.55 1.42 -3.63
N THR A 155 -8.67 1.58 -2.30
CA THR A 155 -7.59 2.17 -1.50
C THR A 155 -6.28 1.42 -1.71
N CYS A 156 -5.19 2.15 -1.90
CA CYS A 156 -3.85 1.55 -1.94
C CYS A 156 -3.33 1.24 -0.54
N TYR A 157 -3.85 1.94 0.47
CA TYR A 157 -3.41 1.79 1.86
C TYR A 157 -3.91 0.47 2.45
N LYS A 158 -3.06 -0.54 2.38
CA LYS A 158 -3.35 -1.90 2.86
C LYS A 158 -2.17 -2.41 3.68
N ALA A 159 -2.47 -3.00 4.83
CA ALA A 159 -1.48 -3.65 5.68
C ALA A 159 -1.81 -5.14 5.84
N PHE A 160 -0.77 -5.97 5.85
CA PHE A 160 -0.90 -7.41 5.87
C PHE A 160 0.06 -8.02 6.88
N ARG A 161 -0.29 -9.14 7.51
CA ARG A 161 0.73 -10.04 8.02
C ARG A 161 1.61 -10.52 6.86
N ARG A 162 2.93 -10.53 7.04
CA ARG A 162 3.86 -10.94 5.99
C ARG A 162 3.55 -12.33 5.45
N GLU A 163 3.27 -13.29 6.33
CA GLU A 163 2.95 -14.66 5.96
C GLU A 163 1.72 -14.75 5.04
N ILE A 164 0.71 -13.90 5.26
CA ILE A 164 -0.48 -13.85 4.41
C ILE A 164 -0.14 -13.32 3.02
N ILE A 165 0.49 -12.14 2.93
CA ILE A 165 0.75 -11.53 1.62
C ILE A 165 1.76 -12.35 0.80
N GLN A 166 2.74 -12.97 1.43
CA GLN A 166 3.70 -13.83 0.74
C GLN A 166 3.13 -15.19 0.33
N SER A 167 2.03 -15.65 0.94
CA SER A 167 1.30 -16.85 0.50
C SER A 167 0.45 -16.60 -0.76
N ILE A 168 0.17 -15.35 -1.08
CA ILE A 168 -0.69 -14.95 -2.20
C ILE A 168 0.14 -14.80 -3.47
N ARG A 169 -0.18 -15.58 -4.51
CA ARG A 169 0.38 -15.36 -5.84
C ARG A 169 -0.37 -14.24 -6.54
N ILE A 170 0.24 -13.08 -6.67
CA ILE A 170 -0.28 -11.94 -7.43
C ILE A 170 -0.02 -12.19 -8.92
N CYS A 171 -1.07 -12.13 -9.75
CA CYS A 171 -1.03 -12.36 -11.20
C CYS A 171 -1.13 -11.04 -11.97
N GLU A 172 -1.93 -10.10 -11.48
CA GLU A 172 -2.12 -8.80 -12.11
C GLU A 172 -0.85 -7.94 -12.03
N ASN A 173 -0.51 -7.33 -13.14
CA ASN A 173 0.70 -6.52 -13.23
C ASN A 173 0.42 -5.02 -13.05
N ARG A 174 -0.80 -4.57 -13.34
CA ARG A 174 -1.19 -3.14 -13.35
C ARG A 174 -2.22 -2.85 -12.25
N PHE A 175 -3.21 -2.03 -12.56
CA PHE A 175 -4.26 -1.55 -11.65
C PHE A 175 -5.32 -2.60 -11.28
N GLY A 176 -5.24 -3.82 -11.80
CA GLY A 176 -6.05 -4.95 -11.34
C GLY A 176 -5.60 -5.54 -10.00
N PHE A 177 -4.54 -4.99 -9.39
CA PHE A 177 -4.01 -5.46 -8.10
C PHE A 177 -5.04 -5.34 -6.97
N GLU A 178 -5.73 -4.20 -6.86
CA GLU A 178 -6.66 -3.93 -5.77
C GLU A 178 -7.83 -4.94 -5.73
N PRO A 179 -8.57 -5.18 -6.82
CA PRO A 179 -9.61 -6.23 -6.83
C PRO A 179 -9.03 -7.64 -6.72
N GLU A 180 -7.85 -7.92 -7.30
CA GLU A 180 -7.21 -9.23 -7.20
C GLU A 180 -6.85 -9.57 -5.75
N ILE A 181 -6.16 -8.66 -5.06
CA ILE A 181 -5.73 -8.90 -3.68
C ILE A 181 -6.92 -9.04 -2.74
N THR A 182 -7.96 -8.21 -2.94
CA THR A 182 -9.20 -8.26 -2.17
C THR A 182 -9.87 -9.63 -2.31
N ALA A 183 -10.04 -10.12 -3.53
CA ALA A 183 -10.63 -11.43 -3.79
C ALA A 183 -9.80 -12.59 -3.20
N LYS A 184 -8.48 -12.50 -3.28
CA LYS A 184 -7.59 -13.55 -2.75
C LYS A 184 -7.57 -13.57 -1.22
N VAL A 185 -7.54 -12.42 -0.57
CA VAL A 185 -7.61 -12.31 0.89
C VAL A 185 -8.97 -12.83 1.40
N ALA A 186 -10.08 -12.46 0.75
CA ALA A 186 -11.40 -12.97 1.09
C ALA A 186 -11.46 -14.51 0.99
N LYS A 187 -10.86 -15.08 -0.06
CA LYS A 187 -10.81 -16.54 -0.25
C LYS A 187 -9.99 -17.29 0.80
N LEU A 188 -9.01 -16.64 1.42
CA LEU A 188 -8.20 -17.22 2.50
C LEU A 188 -8.93 -17.23 3.85
N ASN A 189 -10.15 -16.68 3.93
CA ASN A 189 -10.89 -16.51 5.18
C ASN A 189 -10.09 -15.78 6.27
N CYS A 190 -9.27 -14.81 5.87
CA CYS A 190 -8.52 -13.95 6.79
C CYS A 190 -9.46 -13.05 7.60
N ARG A 191 -9.01 -12.66 8.79
CA ARG A 191 -9.68 -11.62 9.57
C ARG A 191 -9.33 -10.26 8.96
N ILE A 192 -10.27 -9.70 8.21
CA ILE A 192 -10.14 -8.42 7.53
C ILE A 192 -10.74 -7.32 8.39
N TYR A 193 -9.99 -6.25 8.60
CA TYR A 193 -10.46 -5.03 9.24
C TYR A 193 -10.37 -3.87 8.26
N GLU A 194 -11.24 -2.91 8.43
CA GLU A 194 -11.22 -1.65 7.71
C GLU A 194 -11.11 -0.50 8.70
N VAL A 195 -10.21 0.45 8.46
CA VAL A 195 -9.98 1.62 9.31
C VAL A 195 -10.06 2.89 8.48
N GLY A 196 -10.71 3.92 9.00
CA GLY A 196 -10.75 5.21 8.33
C GLY A 196 -9.36 5.85 8.32
N ILE A 197 -8.96 6.41 7.18
CA ILE A 197 -7.67 7.08 6.97
C ILE A 197 -7.88 8.51 6.52
N LEU A 198 -6.85 9.34 6.75
CA LEU A 198 -6.79 10.69 6.22
C LEU A 198 -5.98 10.66 4.91
N THR A 199 -6.43 11.42 3.93
CA THR A 199 -5.69 11.69 2.69
C THR A 199 -5.30 13.15 2.64
N ALA A 200 -4.11 13.44 2.08
CA ALA A 200 -3.56 14.79 1.96
C ALA A 200 -4.31 15.62 0.90
#